data_97b6b1b1675851f6f61d0f01c9c61d65
#
_entry.id   97b6b1b1675851f6f61d0f01c9c61d65
#
_cell.length_a   1.000
_cell.length_b   1.000
_cell.length_c   1.000
_cell.angle_alpha   90.00
_cell.angle_beta   90.00
_cell.angle_gamma   90.00
#
_symmetry.space_group_name_H-M   'P 1'
#
loop_
_entity.id
_entity.type
_entity.pdbx_description
1 polymer ?
#
loop_
_entity_poly.entity_id
_entity_poly.type
_entity_poly.pdbx_seq_one_letter_code
_entity_poly.pdbx_strand_id
1 'polypeptide(L)'
;LENREKAYHLAVSKKDKLLEQAKTLHISTGNSKSADIDWGVAPFIREKGIFYIYVSELGGHVRSILCKNPILYSVVEDEVFSQNIWARIRLKFTAETMEIHRDEREFEIICKKIAERHGNVMNVIREFSDFHLFAIKPLVGVIVTGFGSAYDVSGVDLKLSEKPLSNE
;
A
#
# COMPACT_ATOMS: atom_id res chain seq x y z
N LEU A 1 0.58 -26.78 18.63
CA LEU A 1 0.48 -26.74 17.14
C LEU A 1 -0.83 -26.11 16.72
N GLU A 2 -1.97 -26.61 17.18
CA GLU A 2 -3.32 -26.16 16.80
C GLU A 2 -3.58 -24.65 17.11
N ASN A 3 -3.14 -24.14 18.26
CA ASN A 3 -3.29 -22.71 18.61
C ASN A 3 -2.46 -21.78 17.71
N ARG A 4 -1.31 -22.27 17.24
CA ARG A 4 -0.43 -21.49 16.36
C ARG A 4 -1.00 -21.39 14.94
N GLU A 5 -1.53 -22.49 14.46
CA GLU A 5 -2.18 -22.55 13.15
C GLU A 5 -3.44 -21.67 13.12
N LYS A 6 -4.27 -21.70 14.16
CA LYS A 6 -5.41 -20.80 14.32
C LYS A 6 -4.98 -19.31 14.34
N ALA A 7 -3.90 -18.98 15.06
CA ALA A 7 -3.37 -17.61 15.10
C ALA A 7 -2.87 -17.15 13.73
N TYR A 8 -2.18 -18.02 12.98
CA TYR A 8 -1.72 -17.73 11.63
C TYR A 8 -2.90 -17.44 10.68
N HIS A 9 -3.91 -18.32 10.65
CA HIS A 9 -5.09 -18.12 9.81
C HIS A 9 -5.86 -16.85 10.16
N LEU A 10 -5.95 -16.51 11.44
CA LEU A 10 -6.54 -15.25 11.89
C LEU A 10 -5.75 -14.04 11.38
N ALA A 11 -4.41 -14.10 11.42
CA ALA A 11 -3.57 -13.03 10.92
C ALA A 11 -3.72 -12.84 9.40
N VAL A 12 -3.79 -13.94 8.64
CA VAL A 12 -4.07 -13.89 7.19
C VAL A 12 -5.43 -13.24 6.92
N SER A 13 -6.48 -13.68 7.62
CA SER A 13 -7.82 -13.12 7.48
C SER A 13 -7.85 -11.61 7.78
N LYS A 14 -7.17 -11.18 8.84
CA LYS A 14 -7.05 -9.75 9.19
C LYS A 14 -6.32 -8.94 8.12
N LYS A 15 -5.24 -9.48 7.52
CA LYS A 15 -4.54 -8.87 6.39
C LYS A 15 -5.48 -8.68 5.19
N ASP A 16 -6.19 -9.74 4.82
CA ASP A 16 -7.07 -9.72 3.65
C ASP A 16 -8.21 -8.71 3.85
N LYS A 17 -8.81 -8.68 5.04
CA LYS A 17 -9.82 -7.70 5.41
C LYS A 17 -9.28 -6.26 5.37
N LEU A 18 -8.07 -6.02 5.88
CA LEU A 18 -7.43 -4.71 5.80
C LEU A 18 -7.30 -4.25 4.34
N LEU A 19 -6.78 -5.11 3.45
CA LEU A 19 -6.54 -4.78 2.05
C LEU A 19 -7.84 -4.59 1.25
N GLU A 20 -8.92 -5.25 1.64
CA GLU A 20 -10.24 -5.07 1.05
C GLU A 20 -10.90 -3.75 1.47
N GLN A 21 -10.85 -3.42 2.77
CA GLN A 21 -11.54 -2.28 3.35
C GLN A 21 -10.81 -0.96 3.19
N ALA A 22 -9.48 -0.96 3.23
CA ALA A 22 -8.68 0.26 3.11
C ALA A 22 -8.85 0.88 1.72
N LYS A 23 -9.07 2.19 1.70
CA LYS A 23 -9.22 2.97 0.46
C LYS A 23 -7.98 3.76 0.10
N THR A 24 -7.10 4.01 1.05
CA THR A 24 -5.89 4.81 0.89
C THR A 24 -4.67 4.07 1.39
N LEU A 25 -3.54 4.34 0.78
CA LEU A 25 -2.22 3.98 1.30
C LEU A 25 -1.39 5.24 1.57
N HIS A 26 -0.46 5.09 2.48
CA HIS A 26 0.50 6.13 2.84
C HIS A 26 1.81 5.87 2.10
N ILE A 27 2.45 6.95 1.67
CA ILE A 27 3.71 6.94 0.95
C ILE A 27 4.70 7.72 1.77
N SER A 28 5.76 7.09 2.26
CA SER A 28 6.83 7.75 3.01
C SER A 28 8.10 7.67 2.18
N THR A 29 8.72 8.79 1.91
CA THR A 29 9.92 8.87 1.08
C THR A 29 11.07 9.46 1.88
N GLY A 30 12.28 8.95 1.60
CA GLY A 30 13.51 9.53 2.11
C GLY A 30 14.42 9.91 0.96
N ASN A 31 15.20 10.97 1.14
CA ASN A 31 16.25 11.32 0.20
C ASN A 31 17.60 10.86 0.77
N SER A 32 18.29 9.98 0.06
CA SER A 32 19.60 9.46 0.50
C SER A 32 20.71 10.52 0.54
N LYS A 33 20.50 11.69 -0.08
CA LYS A 33 21.47 12.79 -0.16
C LYS A 33 21.16 13.97 0.74
N SER A 34 19.96 14.03 1.28
CA SER A 34 19.52 15.08 2.22
C SER A 34 18.67 14.43 3.32
N ALA A 35 18.53 15.11 4.44
CA ALA A 35 17.65 14.66 5.53
C ALA A 35 16.17 14.90 5.23
N ASP A 36 15.81 15.21 3.97
CA ASP A 36 14.45 15.51 3.59
C ASP A 36 13.61 14.23 3.57
N ILE A 37 12.56 14.24 4.33
CA ILE A 37 11.54 13.20 4.38
C ILE A 37 10.24 13.83 3.91
N ASP A 38 9.54 13.16 3.02
CA ASP A 38 8.23 13.58 2.57
C ASP A 38 7.22 12.45 2.76
N TRP A 39 5.95 12.83 2.85
CA TRP A 39 4.86 11.92 3.13
C TRP A 39 3.63 12.31 2.32
N GLY A 40 2.89 11.29 1.89
CA GLY A 40 1.65 11.47 1.18
C GLY A 40 0.65 10.35 1.45
N VAL A 41 -0.60 10.62 1.07
CA VAL A 41 -1.70 9.64 1.09
C VAL A 41 -2.31 9.61 -0.28
N ALA A 42 -2.55 8.41 -0.81
CA ALA A 42 -3.18 8.23 -2.11
C ALA A 42 -4.30 7.19 -2.05
N PRO A 43 -5.44 7.43 -2.71
CA PRO A 43 -6.39 6.37 -3.01
C PRO A 43 -5.71 5.28 -3.83
N PHE A 44 -6.03 4.02 -3.56
CA PHE A 44 -5.47 2.91 -4.31
C PHE A 44 -6.51 1.88 -4.72
N ILE A 45 -6.20 1.14 -5.76
CA ILE A 45 -6.81 -0.15 -6.06
C ILE A 45 -5.75 -1.23 -6.01
N ARG A 46 -6.16 -2.49 -5.81
CA ARG A 46 -5.27 -3.64 -5.84
C ARG A 46 -5.80 -4.69 -6.81
N GLU A 47 -4.99 -5.01 -7.82
CA GLU A 47 -5.32 -6.00 -8.83
C GLU A 47 -4.20 -7.02 -8.93
N LYS A 48 -4.53 -8.30 -8.77
CA LYS A 48 -3.55 -9.40 -8.85
C LYS A 48 -2.29 -9.16 -8.01
N GLY A 49 -2.47 -8.58 -6.81
CA GLY A 49 -1.39 -8.29 -5.88
C GLY A 49 -0.66 -6.96 -6.10
N ILE A 50 -0.83 -6.30 -7.24
CA ILE A 50 -0.23 -4.99 -7.55
C ILE A 50 -1.15 -3.88 -7.03
N PHE A 51 -0.56 -2.89 -6.37
CA PHE A 51 -1.28 -1.67 -5.98
C PHE A 51 -1.12 -0.63 -7.08
N TYR A 52 -2.18 0.11 -7.35
CA TYR A 52 -2.17 1.20 -8.33
C TYR A 52 -2.66 2.48 -7.66
N ILE A 53 -1.93 3.57 -7.88
CA ILE A 53 -2.25 4.91 -7.39
C ILE A 53 -2.18 5.90 -8.55
N TYR A 54 -3.02 6.94 -8.47
CA TYR A 54 -3.02 8.06 -9.42
C TYR A 54 -2.81 9.36 -8.64
N VAL A 55 -1.67 10.01 -8.82
CA VAL A 55 -1.17 11.07 -7.94
C VAL A 55 -0.55 12.23 -8.71
N SER A 56 -0.71 13.46 -8.18
CA SER A 56 -0.20 14.70 -8.76
C SER A 56 1.22 15.01 -8.30
N GLU A 57 2.01 15.61 -9.17
CA GLU A 57 3.37 16.13 -8.87
C GLU A 57 3.38 17.26 -7.81
N LEU A 58 2.22 17.81 -7.47
CA LEU A 58 2.12 18.79 -6.38
C LEU A 58 2.55 18.18 -5.03
N GLY A 59 2.42 16.86 -4.88
CA GLY A 59 2.98 16.13 -3.75
C GLY A 59 4.46 15.84 -3.94
N GLY A 60 5.32 16.29 -3.02
CA GLY A 60 6.78 16.08 -3.08
C GLY A 60 7.17 14.59 -3.13
N HIS A 61 6.34 13.70 -2.53
CA HIS A 61 6.52 12.25 -2.59
C HIS A 61 6.46 11.70 -4.02
N VAL A 62 5.72 12.33 -4.94
CA VAL A 62 5.64 11.91 -6.35
C VAL A 62 6.98 12.12 -7.05
N ARG A 63 7.67 13.24 -6.80
CA ARG A 63 9.04 13.46 -7.29
C ARG A 63 10.00 12.39 -6.78
N SER A 64 9.85 11.99 -5.53
CA SER A 64 10.67 10.91 -4.95
C SER A 64 10.43 9.59 -5.66
N ILE A 65 9.19 9.27 -6.05
CA ILE A 65 8.89 8.09 -6.86
C ILE A 65 9.58 8.18 -8.23
N LEU A 66 9.42 9.31 -8.92
CA LEU A 66 10.01 9.53 -10.24
C LEU A 66 11.55 9.50 -10.20
N CYS A 67 12.16 9.99 -9.12
CA CYS A 67 13.61 9.94 -8.89
C CYS A 67 14.12 8.59 -8.39
N LYS A 68 13.23 7.58 -8.21
CA LYS A 68 13.56 6.26 -7.69
C LYS A 68 14.24 6.28 -6.32
N ASN A 69 13.85 7.22 -5.47
CA ASN A 69 14.30 7.27 -4.08
C ASN A 69 13.71 6.10 -3.28
N PRO A 70 14.31 5.73 -2.14
CA PRO A 70 13.73 4.73 -1.26
C PRO A 70 12.33 5.15 -0.79
N ILE A 71 11.35 4.25 -0.92
CA ILE A 71 9.96 4.49 -0.57
C ILE A 71 9.45 3.36 0.31
N LEU A 72 8.75 3.74 1.37
CA LEU A 72 7.98 2.84 2.22
C LEU A 72 6.50 3.13 2.02
N TYR A 73 5.76 2.10 1.65
CA TYR A 73 4.31 2.13 1.57
C TYR A 73 3.69 1.55 2.84
N SER A 74 2.57 2.11 3.27
CA SER A 74 1.82 1.52 4.38
C SER A 74 0.31 1.64 4.20
N VAL A 75 -0.39 0.64 4.71
CA VAL A 75 -1.85 0.58 4.81
C VAL A 75 -2.21 0.38 6.27
N VAL A 76 -3.08 1.22 6.80
CA VAL A 76 -3.47 1.20 8.21
C VAL A 76 -4.98 1.03 8.31
N GLU A 77 -5.44 0.20 9.23
CA GLU A 77 -6.85 0.04 9.55
C GLU A 77 -7.47 1.39 9.93
N ASP A 78 -8.64 1.70 9.40
CA ASP A 78 -9.38 2.90 9.78
C ASP A 78 -9.76 2.83 11.27
N GLU A 79 -9.66 3.97 11.97
CA GLU A 79 -9.92 4.05 13.41
C GLU A 79 -11.33 3.60 13.76
N VAL A 80 -12.30 3.89 12.89
CA VAL A 80 -13.71 3.52 13.10
C VAL A 80 -13.92 2.00 13.16
N PHE A 81 -13.04 1.21 12.55
CA PHE A 81 -13.10 -0.24 12.58
C PHE A 81 -12.21 -0.88 13.64
N SER A 82 -11.34 -0.10 14.27
CA SER A 82 -10.40 -0.59 15.26
C SER A 82 -11.06 -0.79 16.62
N GLN A 83 -11.02 -2.02 17.14
CA GLN A 83 -11.48 -2.32 18.49
C GLN A 83 -10.55 -1.78 19.58
N ASN A 84 -9.27 -1.60 19.24
CA ASN A 84 -8.26 -1.11 20.14
C ASN A 84 -7.23 -0.29 19.37
N ILE A 85 -7.16 1.00 19.65
CA ILE A 85 -6.29 1.94 18.93
C ILE A 85 -4.79 1.56 19.02
N TRP A 86 -4.35 0.94 20.10
CA TRP A 86 -2.98 0.49 20.28
C TRP A 86 -2.62 -0.74 19.43
N ALA A 87 -3.64 -1.51 19.07
CA ALA A 87 -3.51 -2.76 18.32
C ALA A 87 -4.05 -2.68 16.88
N ARG A 88 -4.19 -1.44 16.32
CA ARG A 88 -4.64 -1.23 14.93
C ARG A 88 -3.83 -2.09 13.98
N ILE A 89 -4.53 -2.73 13.07
CA ILE A 89 -3.89 -3.50 12.01
C ILE A 89 -3.17 -2.54 11.08
N ARG A 90 -1.90 -2.83 10.81
CA ARG A 90 -1.07 -2.01 9.93
C ARG A 90 -0.08 -2.86 9.15
N LEU A 91 0.00 -2.60 7.87
CA LEU A 91 0.93 -3.21 6.93
C LEU A 91 1.91 -2.14 6.45
N LYS A 92 3.19 -2.44 6.45
CA LYS A 92 4.21 -1.64 5.77
C LYS A 92 5.04 -2.53 4.85
N PHE A 93 5.42 -2.03 3.69
CA PHE A 93 6.19 -2.80 2.71
C PHE A 93 7.03 -1.91 1.80
N THR A 94 8.13 -2.46 1.30
CA THR A 94 8.89 -1.91 0.18
C THR A 94 8.37 -2.51 -1.12
N ALA A 95 8.58 -1.84 -2.24
CA ALA A 95 8.05 -2.24 -3.52
C ALA A 95 8.94 -1.81 -4.69
N GLU A 96 8.83 -2.52 -5.80
CA GLU A 96 9.17 -1.99 -7.12
C GLU A 96 8.02 -1.09 -7.58
N THR A 97 8.33 0.14 -7.97
CA THR A 97 7.34 1.10 -8.45
C THR A 97 7.66 1.50 -9.88
N MET A 98 6.68 1.35 -10.77
CA MET A 98 6.78 1.69 -12.17
C MET A 98 5.67 2.64 -12.57
N GLU A 99 5.98 3.64 -13.39
CA GLU A 99 4.98 4.48 -14.02
C GLU A 99 4.33 3.75 -15.19
N ILE A 100 3.03 3.89 -15.32
CA ILE A 100 2.25 3.45 -16.48
C ILE A 100 1.93 4.69 -17.29
N HIS A 101 2.46 4.77 -18.50
CA HIS A 101 2.28 5.94 -19.36
C HIS A 101 0.90 5.97 -20.01
N ARG A 102 0.46 7.18 -20.38
CA ARG A 102 -0.90 7.42 -20.92
C ARG A 102 -1.19 6.71 -22.24
N ASP A 103 -0.17 6.40 -23.04
CA ASP A 103 -0.25 5.68 -24.29
C ASP A 103 -0.31 4.15 -24.12
N GLU A 104 -0.10 3.66 -22.90
CA GLU A 104 -0.20 2.23 -22.60
C GLU A 104 -1.68 1.83 -22.43
N ARG A 105 -2.04 0.66 -23.00
CA ARG A 105 -3.39 0.11 -22.86
C ARG A 105 -3.81 -0.08 -21.39
N GLU A 106 -2.87 -0.38 -20.53
CA GLU A 106 -3.12 -0.61 -19.11
C GLU A 106 -3.59 0.67 -18.41
N PHE A 107 -3.13 1.85 -18.85
CA PHE A 107 -3.53 3.13 -18.27
C PHE A 107 -5.05 3.30 -18.23
N GLU A 108 -5.72 3.12 -19.37
CA GLU A 108 -7.19 3.27 -19.46
C GLU A 108 -7.92 2.24 -18.59
N ILE A 109 -7.45 0.99 -18.60
CA ILE A 109 -8.07 -0.10 -17.82
C ILE A 109 -8.00 0.23 -16.33
N ILE A 110 -6.84 0.66 -15.85
CA ILE A 110 -6.63 0.95 -14.43
C ILE A 110 -7.36 2.22 -14.00
N CYS A 111 -7.33 3.29 -14.81
CA CYS A 111 -8.09 4.51 -14.52
C CYS A 111 -9.60 4.24 -14.37
N LYS A 112 -10.16 3.38 -15.22
CA LYS A 112 -11.56 2.96 -15.11
C LYS A 112 -11.82 2.25 -13.78
N LYS A 113 -10.99 1.32 -13.38
CA LYS A 113 -11.11 0.60 -12.09
C LYS A 113 -10.95 1.52 -10.88
N ILE A 114 -10.06 2.51 -10.96
CA ILE A 114 -9.95 3.55 -9.92
C ILE A 114 -11.25 4.35 -9.83
N ALA A 115 -11.84 4.75 -10.95
CA ALA A 115 -13.12 5.45 -10.98
C ALA A 115 -14.27 4.59 -10.40
N GLU A 116 -14.32 3.31 -10.72
CA GLU A 116 -15.32 2.37 -10.19
C GLU A 116 -15.23 2.25 -8.66
N ARG A 117 -14.03 2.25 -8.08
CA ARG A 117 -13.82 2.13 -6.63
C ARG A 117 -13.98 3.45 -5.88
N HIS A 118 -13.48 4.56 -6.45
CA HIS A 118 -13.30 5.84 -5.74
C HIS A 118 -14.18 6.97 -6.27
N GLY A 119 -14.93 6.73 -7.35
CA GLY A 119 -15.89 7.69 -7.88
C GLY A 119 -15.40 8.49 -9.09
N ASN A 120 -16.32 9.25 -9.65
CA ASN A 120 -16.16 9.90 -10.96
C ASN A 120 -15.15 11.06 -11.00
N VAL A 121 -14.64 11.52 -9.86
CA VAL A 121 -13.56 12.52 -9.83
C VAL A 121 -12.36 12.06 -10.66
N MET A 122 -12.10 10.76 -10.71
CA MET A 122 -11.05 10.19 -11.54
C MET A 122 -11.18 10.58 -13.01
N ASN A 123 -12.39 10.66 -13.54
CA ASN A 123 -12.64 11.02 -14.94
C ASN A 123 -12.26 12.47 -15.25
N VAL A 124 -12.20 13.34 -14.25
CA VAL A 124 -11.77 14.74 -14.38
C VAL A 124 -10.24 14.83 -14.24
N ILE A 125 -9.69 14.28 -13.16
CA ILE A 125 -8.26 14.41 -12.86
C ILE A 125 -7.38 13.64 -13.83
N ARG A 126 -7.89 12.61 -14.51
CA ARG A 126 -7.14 11.87 -15.53
C ARG A 126 -6.70 12.73 -16.73
N GLU A 127 -7.36 13.85 -16.97
CA GLU A 127 -7.01 14.78 -18.05
C GLU A 127 -5.87 15.75 -17.65
N PHE A 128 -5.50 15.81 -16.36
CA PHE A 128 -4.45 16.69 -15.88
C PHE A 128 -3.07 16.11 -16.16
N SER A 129 -2.20 16.93 -16.76
CA SER A 129 -0.86 16.48 -17.21
C SER A 129 0.13 16.22 -16.07
N ASP A 130 -0.13 16.80 -14.89
CA ASP A 130 0.70 16.65 -13.68
C ASP A 130 0.35 15.41 -12.84
N PHE A 131 -0.60 14.59 -13.30
CA PHE A 131 -0.94 13.33 -12.65
C PHE A 131 -0.25 12.14 -13.32
N HIS A 132 0.22 11.23 -12.48
CA HIS A 132 0.93 10.01 -12.87
C HIS A 132 0.24 8.77 -12.32
N LEU A 133 0.16 7.72 -13.13
CA LEU A 133 -0.30 6.41 -12.71
C LEU A 133 0.91 5.53 -12.37
N PHE A 134 0.95 5.00 -11.16
CA PHE A 134 2.00 4.08 -10.73
C PHE A 134 1.45 2.70 -10.40
N ALA A 135 2.16 1.68 -10.87
CA ALA A 135 2.04 0.30 -10.43
C ALA A 135 3.09 0.03 -9.33
N ILE A 136 2.64 -0.45 -8.19
CA ILE A 136 3.45 -0.70 -7.00
C ILE A 136 3.40 -2.19 -6.71
N LYS A 137 4.51 -2.88 -6.99
CA LYS A 137 4.67 -4.32 -6.79
C LYS A 137 5.36 -4.59 -5.45
N PRO A 138 4.64 -5.09 -4.43
CA PRO A 138 5.22 -5.38 -3.13
C PRO A 138 6.39 -6.37 -3.21
N LEU A 139 7.42 -6.13 -2.40
CA LEU A 139 8.57 -7.01 -2.24
C LEU A 139 8.57 -7.69 -0.88
N VAL A 140 8.88 -6.93 0.15
CA VAL A 140 8.93 -7.41 1.53
C VAL A 140 8.37 -6.35 2.48
N GLY A 141 7.88 -6.79 3.61
CA GLY A 141 7.31 -5.90 4.60
C GLY A 141 6.99 -6.60 5.92
N VAL A 142 6.22 -5.90 6.74
CA VAL A 142 5.74 -6.40 8.03
C VAL A 142 4.28 -6.03 8.18
N ILE A 143 3.48 -6.97 8.66
CA ILE A 143 2.13 -6.72 9.11
C ILE A 143 2.02 -6.91 10.63
N VAL A 144 1.37 -5.97 11.30
CA VAL A 144 0.97 -6.09 12.71
C VAL A 144 -0.53 -6.31 12.73
N THR A 145 -0.98 -7.40 13.33
CA THR A 145 -2.39 -7.80 13.37
C THR A 145 -3.00 -7.75 14.78
N GLY A 146 -2.24 -7.26 15.75
CA GLY A 146 -2.65 -7.12 17.14
C GLY A 146 -1.46 -7.11 18.09
N PHE A 147 -1.71 -7.12 19.39
CA PHE A 147 -0.67 -7.23 20.41
C PHE A 147 0.09 -8.55 20.28
N GLY A 148 1.43 -8.48 20.21
CA GLY A 148 2.30 -9.65 20.08
C GLY A 148 2.07 -10.45 18.79
N SER A 149 1.39 -9.88 17.81
CA SER A 149 1.05 -10.53 16.54
C SER A 149 1.56 -9.70 15.37
N ALA A 150 2.81 -9.89 15.02
CA ALA A 150 3.47 -9.30 13.87
C ALA A 150 4.13 -10.39 13.02
N TYR A 151 4.10 -10.24 11.70
CA TYR A 151 4.64 -11.20 10.75
C TYR A 151 5.39 -10.48 9.64
N ASP A 152 6.50 -11.06 9.18
CA ASP A 152 7.07 -10.68 7.90
C ASP A 152 6.08 -11.03 6.79
N VAL A 153 6.06 -10.20 5.75
CA VAL A 153 5.29 -10.47 4.52
C VAL A 153 6.18 -10.35 3.31
N SER A 154 5.91 -11.13 2.27
CA SER A 154 6.72 -11.13 1.06
C SER A 154 5.90 -11.38 -0.20
N GLY A 155 6.44 -10.86 -1.31
CA GLY A 155 5.89 -11.03 -2.65
C GLY A 155 4.57 -10.27 -2.87
N VAL A 156 4.04 -10.41 -4.07
CA VAL A 156 2.81 -9.71 -4.51
C VAL A 156 1.58 -10.08 -3.69
N ASP A 157 1.55 -11.30 -3.15
CA ASP A 157 0.45 -11.77 -2.30
C ASP A 157 0.62 -11.36 -0.83
N LEU A 158 1.75 -10.71 -0.50
CA LEU A 158 2.08 -10.34 0.89
C LEU A 158 1.90 -11.54 1.82
N LYS A 159 2.51 -12.68 1.42
CA LYS A 159 2.44 -13.94 2.16
C LYS A 159 3.13 -13.78 3.51
N LEU A 160 2.43 -14.15 4.58
CA LEU A 160 2.97 -14.11 5.94
C LEU A 160 4.05 -15.19 6.15
N SER A 161 5.05 -14.85 6.97
CA SER A 161 5.99 -15.83 7.51
C SER A 161 5.25 -16.86 8.37
N GLU A 162 5.78 -18.08 8.45
CA GLU A 162 5.15 -19.16 9.24
C GLU A 162 5.13 -18.89 10.75
N LYS A 163 6.04 -18.04 11.21
CA LYS A 163 6.19 -17.67 12.63
C LYS A 163 6.00 -16.17 12.79
N PRO A 164 5.32 -15.74 13.86
CA PRO A 164 5.31 -14.32 14.22
C PRO A 164 6.72 -13.85 14.58
N LEU A 165 6.95 -12.54 14.42
CA LEU A 165 8.16 -11.89 14.92
C LEU A 165 8.18 -11.99 16.44
N SER A 166 9.31 -12.39 16.99
CA SER A 166 9.58 -12.38 18.43
C SER A 166 10.45 -11.17 18.78
N ASN A 167 10.18 -10.52 19.91
CA ASN A 167 11.17 -9.66 20.52
C ASN A 167 12.27 -10.58 21.07
N GLU A 168 13.46 -10.55 20.46
CA GLU A 168 14.65 -11.11 21.10
C GLU A 168 15.08 -10.23 22.27
#